data_672fdba3a8dab0d80b0aa0876938e40c
#
_entry.id   672fdba3a8dab0d80b0aa0876938e40c
#
_cell.length_a   1.000
_cell.length_b   1.000
_cell.length_c   1.000
_cell.angle_alpha   90.00
_cell.angle_beta   90.00
_cell.angle_gamma   90.00
#
_symmetry.space_group_name_H-M   'P 1'
#
loop_
_entity.id
_entity.type
_entity.pdbx_description
1 polymer ?
#
loop_
_entity_poly.entity_id
_entity_poly.type
_entity_poly.pdbx_seq_one_letter_code
_entity_poly.pdbx_strand_id
1 'polypeptide(L)'
;AMADALARHDALARQAVADWQGQWVKGTGDGLHAVFSDPVAALGAMLQLQRALADAAAAGSLPLALRCGLHAGPAQSRDNDWFGPAVNRAARIMAAAHGGQMLVSQAVGQRLQTALPAGVQLRDLGAVRLKDLDRPERLWQVLAPPLRTDFPPLRSLESTPNNLAQQLNRFIGREAVLPALRTLLGQHRLVTLLGTGGIGKSRLAVQLAADLLDA
;
A
#
# COMPACT_ATOMS: atom_id res chain seq x y z
N ALA A 1 -6.48 5.40 25.45
CA ALA A 1 -5.13 5.15 24.86
C ALA A 1 -5.18 4.91 23.34
N MET A 2 -5.71 3.75 22.83
CA MET A 2 -5.73 3.47 21.38
C MET A 2 -6.72 4.38 20.64
N ALA A 3 -7.93 4.57 21.16
CA ALA A 3 -8.94 5.45 20.56
C ALA A 3 -8.47 6.91 20.46
N ASP A 4 -7.78 7.40 21.49
CA ASP A 4 -7.23 8.78 21.49
C ASP A 4 -6.10 8.92 20.45
N ALA A 5 -5.27 7.88 20.29
CA ALA A 5 -4.22 7.84 19.26
C ALA A 5 -4.81 7.87 17.85
N LEU A 6 -5.85 7.08 17.58
CA LEU A 6 -6.54 7.10 16.30
C LEU A 6 -7.24 8.44 16.03
N ALA A 7 -7.91 9.02 17.03
CA ALA A 7 -8.55 10.32 16.89
C ALA A 7 -7.53 11.43 16.56
N ARG A 8 -6.35 11.40 17.18
CA ARG A 8 -5.24 12.33 16.86
C ARG A 8 -4.68 12.11 15.46
N HIS A 9 -4.46 10.85 15.08
CA HIS A 9 -4.06 10.49 13.72
C HIS A 9 -5.04 11.06 12.70
N ASP A 10 -6.33 10.82 12.89
CA ASP A 10 -7.38 11.27 11.98
C ASP A 10 -7.45 12.80 11.89
N ALA A 11 -7.26 13.50 13.02
CA ALA A 11 -7.21 14.95 13.03
C ALA A 11 -6.04 15.50 12.21
N LEU A 12 -4.82 14.96 12.42
CA LEU A 12 -3.64 15.34 11.64
C LEU A 12 -3.79 15.03 10.15
N ALA A 13 -4.37 13.87 9.83
CA ALA A 13 -4.58 13.44 8.45
C ALA A 13 -5.63 14.34 7.74
N ARG A 14 -6.76 14.63 8.39
CA ARG A 14 -7.77 15.54 7.84
C ARG A 14 -7.22 16.93 7.61
N GLN A 15 -6.43 17.44 8.57
CA GLN A 15 -5.79 18.75 8.44
C GLN A 15 -4.84 18.76 7.23
N ALA A 16 -3.95 17.76 7.10
CA ALA A 16 -3.03 17.69 5.98
C ALA A 16 -3.76 17.59 4.63
N VAL A 17 -4.83 16.80 4.53
CA VAL A 17 -5.64 16.70 3.31
C VAL A 17 -6.31 18.04 2.97
N ALA A 18 -6.86 18.75 3.96
CA ALA A 18 -7.53 20.02 3.76
C ALA A 18 -6.56 21.16 3.36
N ASP A 19 -5.41 21.26 4.03
CA ASP A 19 -4.39 22.28 3.75
C ASP A 19 -3.86 22.20 2.31
N TRP A 20 -3.84 20.98 1.73
CA TRP A 20 -3.42 20.74 0.37
C TRP A 20 -4.59 20.55 -0.62
N GLN A 21 -5.78 21.03 -0.26
CA GLN A 21 -6.98 21.03 -1.11
C GLN A 21 -7.36 19.63 -1.63
N GLY A 22 -7.06 18.59 -0.85
CA GLY A 22 -7.44 17.21 -1.12
C GLY A 22 -8.88 16.94 -0.68
N GLN A 23 -9.45 15.89 -1.25
CA GLN A 23 -10.73 15.34 -0.83
C GLN A 23 -10.49 14.15 0.11
N TRP A 24 -10.94 14.25 1.35
CA TRP A 24 -11.05 13.08 2.23
C TRP A 24 -12.16 12.17 1.73
N VAL A 25 -11.83 10.91 1.43
CA VAL A 25 -12.81 9.93 0.96
C VAL A 25 -13.34 9.12 2.13
N LYS A 26 -12.46 8.40 2.82
CA LYS A 26 -12.84 7.56 3.98
C LYS A 26 -11.66 7.23 4.87
N GLY A 27 -11.93 6.94 6.13
CA GLY A 27 -11.03 6.23 7.03
C GLY A 27 -11.15 4.71 6.84
N THR A 28 -10.06 3.98 6.99
CA THR A 28 -10.01 2.51 6.88
C THR A 28 -9.46 1.86 8.16
N GLY A 29 -9.94 2.33 9.32
CA GLY A 29 -9.41 1.95 10.63
C GLY A 29 -8.19 2.78 10.99
N ASP A 30 -6.99 2.22 10.86
CA ASP A 30 -5.69 2.88 11.08
C ASP A 30 -5.14 3.60 9.84
N GLY A 31 -5.91 3.67 8.75
CA GLY A 31 -5.52 4.29 7.50
C GLY A 31 -6.56 5.25 6.94
N LEU A 32 -6.21 5.90 5.83
CA LEU A 32 -7.08 6.82 5.11
C LEU A 32 -6.98 6.65 3.60
N HIS A 33 -8.05 7.04 2.92
CA HIS A 33 -8.07 7.27 1.48
C HIS A 33 -8.41 8.74 1.22
N ALA A 34 -7.55 9.42 0.49
CA ALA A 34 -7.74 10.79 0.03
C ALA A 34 -7.41 10.91 -1.46
N VAL A 35 -8.04 11.86 -2.14
CA VAL A 35 -7.86 12.12 -3.57
C VAL A 35 -7.46 13.58 -3.77
N PHE A 36 -6.55 13.80 -4.70
CA PHE A 36 -6.03 15.12 -5.06
C PHE A 36 -6.09 15.28 -6.58
N SER A 37 -6.33 16.48 -7.05
CA SER A 37 -6.28 16.81 -8.47
C SER A 37 -4.84 16.95 -9.00
N ASP A 38 -3.91 17.26 -8.09
CA ASP A 38 -2.50 17.49 -8.40
C ASP A 38 -1.58 16.60 -7.58
N PRO A 39 -0.61 15.89 -8.20
CA PRO A 39 0.34 15.05 -7.49
C PRO A 39 1.31 15.83 -6.58
N VAL A 40 1.56 17.12 -6.84
CA VAL A 40 2.38 17.96 -5.96
C VAL A 40 1.64 18.24 -4.65
N ALA A 41 0.36 18.56 -4.73
CA ALA A 41 -0.50 18.73 -3.56
C ALA A 41 -0.60 17.43 -2.75
N ALA A 42 -0.78 16.27 -3.42
CA ALA A 42 -0.79 14.97 -2.77
C ALA A 42 0.53 14.67 -2.03
N LEU A 43 1.67 14.98 -2.65
CA LEU A 43 2.99 14.86 -2.01
C LEU A 43 3.11 15.78 -0.81
N GLY A 44 2.66 17.03 -0.93
CA GLY A 44 2.67 18.02 0.15
C GLY A 44 1.89 17.54 1.38
N ALA A 45 0.67 17.06 1.17
CA ALA A 45 -0.16 16.49 2.24
C ALA A 45 0.50 15.27 2.90
N MET A 46 1.08 14.39 2.09
CA MET A 46 1.79 13.20 2.59
C MET A 46 3.01 13.57 3.44
N LEU A 47 3.81 14.55 3.00
CA LEU A 47 4.98 15.04 3.74
C LEU A 47 4.57 15.73 5.05
N GLN A 48 3.54 16.58 5.01
CA GLN A 48 3.02 17.26 6.20
C GLN A 48 2.56 16.24 7.25
N LEU A 49 1.77 15.25 6.84
CA LEU A 49 1.28 14.21 7.75
C LEU A 49 2.43 13.39 8.34
N GLN A 50 3.39 12.94 7.52
CA GLN A 50 4.54 12.16 8.02
C GLN A 50 5.41 12.95 9.00
N ARG A 51 5.64 14.25 8.76
CA ARG A 51 6.37 15.12 9.69
C ARG A 51 5.61 15.29 11.01
N ALA A 52 4.32 15.60 10.94
CA ALA A 52 3.49 15.74 12.14
C ALA A 52 3.45 14.46 12.99
N LEU A 53 3.39 13.28 12.36
CA LEU A 53 3.45 12.00 13.05
C LEU A 53 4.84 11.72 13.64
N ALA A 54 5.92 12.07 12.94
CA ALA A 54 7.28 11.93 13.45
C ALA A 54 7.52 12.83 14.69
N ASP A 55 7.05 14.07 14.64
CA ASP A 55 7.13 15.02 15.77
C ASP A 55 6.32 14.52 16.96
N ALA A 56 5.10 14.01 16.72
CA ALA A 56 4.27 13.43 17.77
C ALA A 56 4.86 12.16 18.37
N ALA A 57 5.54 11.34 17.58
CA ALA A 57 6.26 10.16 18.06
C ALA A 57 7.48 10.53 18.88
N ALA A 58 8.26 11.52 18.46
CA ALA A 58 9.41 12.05 19.21
C ALA A 58 8.99 12.65 20.57
N ALA A 59 7.82 13.29 20.62
CA ALA A 59 7.22 13.79 21.85
C ALA A 59 6.58 12.70 22.74
N GLY A 60 6.66 11.41 22.33
CA GLY A 60 6.06 10.28 23.06
C GLY A 60 4.53 10.26 23.07
N SER A 61 3.89 11.11 22.27
CA SER A 61 2.42 11.29 22.31
C SER A 61 1.66 10.42 21.32
N LEU A 62 2.30 9.99 20.20
CA LEU A 62 1.65 9.18 19.16
C LEU A 62 2.68 8.29 18.43
N PRO A 63 2.98 7.08 18.93
CA PRO A 63 3.99 6.20 18.34
C PRO A 63 3.42 5.45 17.11
N LEU A 64 2.92 6.17 16.11
CA LEU A 64 2.41 5.61 14.88
C LEU A 64 3.35 5.91 13.71
N ALA A 65 3.60 4.90 12.87
CA ALA A 65 4.39 4.99 11.66
C ALA A 65 3.53 4.64 10.45
N LEU A 66 3.08 5.65 9.72
CA LEU A 66 2.14 5.49 8.59
C LEU A 66 2.87 5.02 7.33
N ARG A 67 2.27 4.05 6.63
CA ARG A 67 2.67 3.67 5.27
C ARG A 67 1.94 4.55 4.27
N CYS A 68 2.65 5.14 3.32
CA CYS A 68 2.03 5.98 2.30
C CYS A 68 2.30 5.46 0.90
N GLY A 69 1.25 5.50 0.05
CA GLY A 69 1.34 5.16 -1.37
C GLY A 69 0.58 6.17 -2.23
N LEU A 70 1.25 6.77 -3.22
CA LEU A 70 0.62 7.65 -4.20
C LEU A 70 0.61 7.02 -5.59
N HIS A 71 -0.54 7.08 -6.25
CA HIS A 71 -0.68 6.73 -7.65
C HIS A 71 -1.58 7.73 -8.37
N ALA A 72 -1.28 8.01 -9.64
CA ALA A 72 -2.10 8.84 -10.51
C ALA A 72 -2.65 8.01 -11.67
N GLY A 73 -3.95 8.07 -11.88
CA GLY A 73 -4.63 7.34 -12.94
C GLY A 73 -6.13 7.65 -12.96
N PRO A 74 -6.85 7.17 -13.97
CA PRO A 74 -8.29 7.35 -14.06
C PRO A 74 -9.00 6.62 -12.93
N ALA A 75 -9.95 7.31 -12.29
CA ALA A 75 -10.82 6.76 -11.28
C ALA A 75 -12.25 7.33 -11.46
N GLN A 76 -13.24 6.59 -11.00
CA GLN A 76 -14.64 7.00 -11.07
C GLN A 76 -15.13 7.34 -9.67
N SER A 77 -15.78 8.49 -9.52
CA SER A 77 -16.46 8.88 -8.30
C SER A 77 -17.91 8.41 -8.35
N ARG A 78 -18.36 7.74 -7.28
CA ARG A 78 -19.75 7.34 -7.08
C ARG A 78 -20.05 7.31 -5.58
N ASP A 79 -21.17 7.90 -5.16
CA ASP A 79 -21.65 7.91 -3.77
C ASP A 79 -20.58 8.40 -2.76
N ASN A 80 -19.89 9.47 -3.09
CA ASN A 80 -18.77 10.04 -2.31
C ASN A 80 -17.56 9.09 -2.12
N ASP A 81 -17.49 8.00 -2.84
CA ASP A 81 -16.32 7.10 -2.89
C ASP A 81 -15.68 7.08 -4.28
N TRP A 82 -14.46 6.59 -4.37
CA TRP A 82 -13.68 6.50 -5.59
C TRP A 82 -13.32 5.05 -5.90
N PHE A 83 -13.53 4.66 -7.16
CA PHE A 83 -13.37 3.29 -7.63
C PHE A 83 -12.50 3.23 -8.89
N GLY A 84 -11.92 2.09 -9.11
CA GLY A 84 -11.20 1.78 -10.33
C GLY A 84 -9.77 1.27 -10.11
N PRO A 85 -9.09 0.91 -11.21
CA PRO A 85 -7.74 0.35 -11.14
C PRO A 85 -6.71 1.25 -10.44
N ALA A 86 -6.87 2.58 -10.54
CA ALA A 86 -5.97 3.52 -9.91
C ALA A 86 -6.03 3.45 -8.36
N VAL A 87 -7.24 3.33 -7.80
CA VAL A 87 -7.44 3.19 -6.35
C VAL A 87 -6.81 1.90 -5.83
N ASN A 88 -7.06 0.78 -6.51
CA ASN A 88 -6.47 -0.50 -6.15
C ASN A 88 -4.94 -0.45 -6.23
N ARG A 89 -4.39 0.19 -7.27
CA ARG A 89 -2.94 0.32 -7.44
C ARG A 89 -2.31 1.16 -6.33
N ALA A 90 -2.92 2.28 -5.94
CA ALA A 90 -2.46 3.09 -4.80
C ALA A 90 -2.43 2.26 -3.51
N ALA A 91 -3.47 1.47 -3.24
CA ALA A 91 -3.54 0.57 -2.09
C ALA A 91 -2.42 -0.49 -2.11
N ARG A 92 -2.11 -1.10 -3.27
CA ARG A 92 -1.01 -2.07 -3.41
C ARG A 92 0.37 -1.43 -3.22
N ILE A 93 0.56 -0.22 -3.70
CA ILE A 93 1.80 0.54 -3.48
C ILE A 93 1.97 0.83 -1.99
N MET A 94 0.94 1.31 -1.32
CA MET A 94 0.95 1.56 0.13
C MET A 94 1.24 0.27 0.92
N ALA A 95 0.63 -0.85 0.54
CA ALA A 95 0.82 -2.13 1.21
C ALA A 95 2.27 -2.65 1.12
N ALA A 96 3.00 -2.31 0.05
CA ALA A 96 4.42 -2.67 -0.11
C ALA A 96 5.36 -1.84 0.77
N ALA A 97 4.90 -0.71 1.31
CA ALA A 97 5.71 0.18 2.15
C ALA A 97 5.87 -0.35 3.58
N HIS A 98 6.90 0.13 4.25
CA HIS A 98 7.11 0.01 5.70
C HIS A 98 6.56 1.23 6.44
N GLY A 99 6.31 1.10 7.74
CA GLY A 99 5.90 2.24 8.58
C GLY A 99 6.88 3.41 8.48
N GLY A 100 6.38 4.60 8.17
CA GLY A 100 7.17 5.81 7.89
C GLY A 100 7.63 5.94 6.43
N GLN A 101 7.49 4.90 5.61
CA GLN A 101 7.92 4.93 4.21
C GLN A 101 6.85 5.53 3.30
N MET A 102 7.30 6.33 2.34
CA MET A 102 6.48 7.01 1.34
C MET A 102 6.87 6.50 -0.05
N LEU A 103 5.94 5.85 -0.74
CA LEU A 103 6.14 5.32 -2.09
C LEU A 103 5.26 6.03 -3.10
N VAL A 104 5.80 6.25 -4.29
CA VAL A 104 5.05 6.79 -5.42
C VAL A 104 5.23 5.91 -6.66
N SER A 105 4.19 5.80 -7.47
CA SER A 105 4.25 5.10 -8.76
C SER A 105 5.04 5.88 -9.80
N GLN A 106 5.43 5.23 -10.90
CA GLN A 106 6.06 5.88 -12.04
C GLN A 106 5.23 7.06 -12.56
N ALA A 107 3.91 6.92 -12.64
CA ALA A 107 3.02 7.97 -13.12
C ALA A 107 3.06 9.25 -12.25
N VAL A 108 3.25 9.09 -10.95
CA VAL A 108 3.44 10.21 -10.01
C VAL A 108 4.89 10.70 -10.05
N GLY A 109 5.87 9.80 -9.99
CA GLY A 109 7.29 10.14 -9.98
C GLY A 109 7.69 11.01 -11.17
N GLN A 110 7.24 10.68 -12.38
CA GLN A 110 7.49 11.47 -13.59
C GLN A 110 6.94 12.90 -13.49
N ARG A 111 5.77 13.09 -12.89
CA ARG A 111 5.17 14.42 -12.70
C ARG A 111 5.86 15.24 -11.62
N LEU A 112 6.40 14.56 -10.61
CA LEU A 112 7.10 15.21 -9.51
C LEU A 112 8.53 15.63 -9.84
N GLN A 113 9.19 15.02 -10.83
CA GLN A 113 10.59 15.30 -11.15
C GLN A 113 10.91 16.79 -11.36
N THR A 114 9.95 17.55 -11.88
CA THR A 114 10.10 19.00 -12.13
C THR A 114 9.54 19.90 -11.04
N ALA A 115 8.92 19.32 -9.99
CA ALA A 115 8.18 20.07 -8.98
C ALA A 115 8.40 19.55 -7.55
N LEU A 116 9.56 18.95 -7.29
CA LEU A 116 9.90 18.50 -5.93
C LEU A 116 10.16 19.70 -5.00
N PRO A 117 9.62 19.69 -3.78
CA PRO A 117 9.97 20.66 -2.76
C PRO A 117 11.47 20.64 -2.43
N ALA A 118 12.01 21.75 -1.96
CA ALA A 118 13.41 21.83 -1.53
C ALA A 118 13.73 20.77 -0.47
N GLY A 119 14.84 20.06 -0.63
CA GLY A 119 15.30 19.01 0.27
C GLY A 119 14.56 17.67 0.11
N VAL A 120 13.61 17.55 -0.82
CA VAL A 120 12.94 16.29 -1.15
C VAL A 120 13.57 15.67 -2.38
N GLN A 121 13.80 14.36 -2.35
CA GLN A 121 14.36 13.60 -3.47
C GLN A 121 13.54 12.34 -3.73
N LEU A 122 13.66 11.78 -4.93
CA LEU A 122 13.09 10.50 -5.31
C LEU A 122 14.21 9.47 -5.52
N ARG A 123 14.17 8.37 -4.80
CA ARG A 123 15.02 7.19 -4.99
C ARG A 123 14.28 6.17 -5.83
N ASP A 124 14.81 5.83 -6.98
CA ASP A 124 14.25 4.75 -7.82
C ASP A 124 14.46 3.39 -7.16
N LEU A 125 13.38 2.66 -6.97
CA LEU A 125 13.39 1.30 -6.42
C LEU A 125 13.26 0.20 -7.50
N GLY A 126 13.19 0.62 -8.77
CA GLY A 126 13.02 -0.28 -9.89
C GLY A 126 11.59 -0.78 -10.08
N ALA A 127 11.46 -1.85 -10.88
CA ALA A 127 10.18 -2.50 -11.16
C ALA A 127 9.90 -3.53 -10.07
N VAL A 128 8.78 -3.40 -9.39
CA VAL A 128 8.36 -4.23 -8.24
C VAL A 128 7.07 -4.96 -8.57
N ARG A 129 7.01 -6.27 -8.32
CA ARG A 129 5.79 -7.06 -8.43
C ARG A 129 4.92 -6.83 -7.20
N LEU A 130 3.81 -6.16 -7.41
CA LEU A 130 2.79 -5.93 -6.39
C LEU A 130 1.69 -6.99 -6.51
N LYS A 131 1.10 -7.35 -5.38
CA LYS A 131 -0.01 -8.31 -5.34
C LYS A 131 -1.17 -7.85 -6.22
N ASP A 132 -1.80 -8.78 -6.92
CA ASP A 132 -2.97 -8.57 -7.80
C ASP A 132 -2.75 -7.54 -8.93
N LEU A 133 -1.51 -7.23 -9.30
CA LEU A 133 -1.19 -6.47 -10.49
C LEU A 133 -0.54 -7.37 -11.54
N ASP A 134 -1.06 -7.34 -12.77
CA ASP A 134 -0.60 -8.19 -13.88
C ASP A 134 0.83 -7.86 -14.35
N ARG A 135 1.28 -6.63 -14.12
CA ARG A 135 2.59 -6.14 -14.54
C ARG A 135 3.34 -5.52 -13.37
N PRO A 136 4.68 -5.66 -13.31
CA PRO A 136 5.48 -4.93 -12.35
C PRO A 136 5.25 -3.43 -12.43
N GLU A 137 5.18 -2.77 -11.30
CA GLU A 137 5.07 -1.31 -11.18
C GLU A 137 6.43 -0.73 -10.81
N ARG A 138 6.91 0.28 -11.56
CA ARG A 138 8.12 1.01 -11.16
C ARG A 138 7.78 1.96 -10.02
N LEU A 139 8.50 1.80 -8.91
CA LEU A 139 8.26 2.56 -7.69
C LEU A 139 9.43 3.48 -7.38
N TRP A 140 9.09 4.58 -6.76
CA TRP A 140 10.05 5.54 -6.23
C TRP A 140 9.77 5.75 -4.75
N GLN A 141 10.83 5.82 -3.96
CA GLN A 141 10.73 6.23 -2.56
C GLN A 141 10.96 7.73 -2.45
N VAL A 142 10.08 8.41 -1.72
CA VAL A 142 10.28 9.82 -1.36
C VAL A 142 11.24 9.90 -0.19
N LEU A 143 12.32 10.66 -0.36
CA LEU A 143 13.32 10.96 0.65
C LEU A 143 13.12 12.42 1.10
N ALA A 144 12.85 12.63 2.37
CA ALA A 144 12.56 13.95 2.93
C ALA A 144 13.17 14.10 4.34
N PRO A 145 14.48 14.27 4.46
CA PRO A 145 15.11 14.48 5.77
C PRO A 145 14.42 15.62 6.56
N PRO A 146 14.30 15.52 7.89
CA PRO A 146 14.88 14.50 8.78
C PRO A 146 14.06 13.20 8.94
N LEU A 147 13.01 12.98 8.13
CA LEU A 147 12.27 11.72 8.15
C LEU A 147 13.17 10.54 7.80
N ARG A 148 12.82 9.35 8.31
CA ARG A 148 13.54 8.11 8.01
C ARG A 148 13.62 7.87 6.51
N THR A 149 14.80 7.54 5.99
CA THR A 149 15.07 7.30 4.57
C THR A 149 15.50 5.87 4.25
N ASP A 150 15.93 5.11 5.26
CA ASP A 150 16.42 3.76 5.07
C ASP A 150 15.43 2.73 5.63
N PHE A 151 15.02 1.82 4.75
CA PHE A 151 14.03 0.78 5.03
C PHE A 151 14.53 -0.55 4.51
N PRO A 152 14.05 -1.68 5.07
CA PRO A 152 14.26 -2.99 4.48
C PRO A 152 13.72 -3.08 3.05
N PRO A 153 14.03 -4.14 2.29
CA PRO A 153 13.39 -4.41 1.01
C PRO A 153 11.87 -4.30 1.09
N LEU A 154 11.23 -3.79 0.04
CA LEU A 154 9.78 -3.61 0.01
C LEU A 154 9.07 -4.94 0.30
N ARG A 155 7.88 -4.85 0.91
CA ARG A 155 6.98 -5.98 1.11
C ARG A 155 6.32 -6.34 -0.23
N SER A 156 7.08 -6.95 -1.12
CA SER A 156 6.61 -7.41 -2.44
C SER A 156 6.63 -8.93 -2.50
N LEU A 157 5.97 -9.51 -3.49
CA LEU A 157 5.99 -10.96 -3.73
C LEU A 157 7.42 -11.52 -3.96
N GLU A 158 8.36 -10.66 -4.30
CA GLU A 158 9.76 -11.02 -4.56
C GLU A 158 10.68 -10.83 -3.33
N SER A 159 10.23 -10.12 -2.31
CA SER A 159 11.04 -9.81 -1.11
C SER A 159 11.12 -10.94 -0.10
N THR A 160 10.18 -11.87 -0.13
CA THR A 160 10.26 -13.11 0.67
C THR A 160 10.86 -14.19 -0.21
N PRO A 161 12.05 -14.73 0.11
CA PRO A 161 12.63 -15.84 -0.65
C PRO A 161 11.63 -16.99 -0.71
N ASN A 162 11.13 -17.29 -1.88
CA ASN A 162 10.19 -18.38 -2.10
C ASN A 162 10.44 -19.01 -3.46
N ASN A 163 10.02 -20.26 -3.59
CA ASN A 163 10.10 -21.05 -4.83
C ASN A 163 8.72 -21.24 -5.49
N LEU A 164 7.76 -20.36 -5.19
CA LEU A 164 6.43 -20.46 -5.79
C LEU A 164 6.49 -20.18 -7.29
N ALA A 165 5.83 -21.05 -8.07
CA ALA A 165 5.75 -20.88 -9.52
C ALA A 165 5.02 -19.58 -9.86
N GLN A 166 5.62 -18.79 -10.76
CA GLN A 166 4.99 -17.54 -11.24
C GLN A 166 3.69 -17.86 -11.97
N GLN A 167 2.60 -17.22 -11.55
CA GLN A 167 1.31 -17.33 -12.20
C GLN A 167 1.17 -16.26 -13.28
N LEU A 168 1.14 -16.69 -14.55
CA LEU A 168 1.03 -15.77 -15.70
C LEU A 168 -0.39 -15.22 -15.89
N ASN A 169 -1.41 -15.84 -15.30
CA ASN A 169 -2.80 -15.48 -15.46
C ASN A 169 -3.48 -15.16 -14.12
N ARG A 170 -4.43 -14.24 -14.13
CA ARG A 170 -5.24 -13.89 -12.96
C ARG A 170 -5.95 -15.11 -12.38
N PHE A 171 -5.96 -15.21 -11.04
CA PHE A 171 -6.73 -16.22 -10.31
C PHE A 171 -8.22 -15.82 -10.33
N ILE A 172 -9.09 -16.69 -10.85
CA ILE A 172 -10.53 -16.42 -11.01
C ILE A 172 -11.34 -17.62 -10.56
N GLY A 173 -12.44 -17.37 -9.86
CA GLY A 173 -13.55 -18.32 -9.64
C GLY A 173 -13.46 -19.18 -8.38
N ARG A 174 -12.48 -18.98 -7.48
CA ARG A 174 -12.37 -19.69 -6.20
C ARG A 174 -11.92 -18.81 -5.03
N GLU A 175 -12.13 -17.54 -5.16
CA GLU A 175 -11.75 -16.54 -4.15
C GLU A 175 -12.44 -16.82 -2.80
N ALA A 176 -13.67 -17.33 -2.83
CA ALA A 176 -14.43 -17.70 -1.63
C ALA A 176 -13.86 -18.89 -0.84
N VAL A 177 -13.01 -19.73 -1.47
CA VAL A 177 -12.42 -20.91 -0.82
C VAL A 177 -11.13 -20.54 -0.05
N LEU A 178 -10.44 -19.51 -0.46
CA LEU A 178 -9.15 -19.10 0.14
C LEU A 178 -9.24 -18.79 1.64
N PRO A 179 -10.25 -18.05 2.16
CA PRO A 179 -10.37 -17.79 3.59
C PRO A 179 -10.53 -19.07 4.42
N ALA A 180 -11.33 -20.02 3.94
CA ALA A 180 -11.53 -21.29 4.64
C ALA A 180 -10.25 -22.12 4.68
N LEU A 181 -9.50 -22.18 3.58
CA LEU A 181 -8.20 -22.87 3.52
C LEU A 181 -7.15 -22.19 4.42
N ARG A 182 -7.17 -20.88 4.50
CA ARG A 182 -6.28 -20.12 5.39
C ARG A 182 -6.54 -20.47 6.87
N THR A 183 -7.81 -20.54 7.26
CA THR A 183 -8.21 -20.96 8.60
C THR A 183 -7.75 -22.39 8.90
N LEU A 184 -7.94 -23.32 7.96
CA LEU A 184 -7.50 -24.71 8.11
C LEU A 184 -5.97 -24.82 8.28
N LEU A 185 -5.18 -24.06 7.52
CA LEU A 185 -3.73 -24.04 7.65
C LEU A 185 -3.26 -23.43 8.97
N GLY A 186 -4.02 -22.49 9.54
CA GLY A 186 -3.75 -21.94 10.88
C GLY A 186 -4.02 -22.95 12.01
N GLN A 187 -4.88 -23.93 11.77
CA GLN A 187 -5.30 -24.94 12.77
C GLN A 187 -4.58 -26.28 12.60
N HIS A 188 -4.08 -26.61 11.41
CA HIS A 188 -3.53 -27.91 11.07
C HIS A 188 -2.17 -27.79 10.40
N ARG A 189 -1.26 -28.74 10.73
CA ARG A 189 0.10 -28.80 10.15
C ARG A 189 0.12 -29.30 8.68
N LEU A 190 -0.96 -29.95 8.25
CA LEU A 190 -1.10 -30.51 6.91
C LEU A 190 -2.56 -30.35 6.44
N VAL A 191 -2.73 -29.79 5.26
CA VAL A 191 -4.01 -29.68 4.55
C VAL A 191 -3.85 -30.31 3.17
N THR A 192 -4.71 -31.24 2.80
CA THR A 192 -4.67 -31.94 1.51
C THR A 192 -5.83 -31.45 0.62
N LEU A 193 -5.51 -31.01 -0.62
CA LEU A 193 -6.50 -30.63 -1.61
C LEU A 193 -6.83 -31.82 -2.51
N LEU A 194 -8.05 -32.35 -2.41
CA LEU A 194 -8.54 -33.45 -3.22
C LEU A 194 -9.44 -32.96 -4.36
N GLY A 195 -9.44 -33.67 -5.48
CA GLY A 195 -10.30 -33.39 -6.64
C GLY A 195 -9.72 -33.93 -7.95
N THR A 196 -10.51 -33.93 -9.00
CA THR A 196 -10.15 -34.44 -10.34
C THR A 196 -8.96 -33.70 -10.95
N GLY A 197 -8.27 -34.30 -11.94
CA GLY A 197 -7.22 -33.67 -12.71
C GLY A 197 -7.70 -32.39 -13.40
N GLY A 198 -6.83 -31.41 -13.53
CA GLY A 198 -7.15 -30.14 -14.23
C GLY A 198 -8.04 -29.14 -13.47
N ILE A 199 -8.64 -29.50 -12.33
CA ILE A 199 -9.56 -28.63 -11.56
C ILE A 199 -8.87 -27.41 -10.90
N GLY A 200 -7.57 -27.26 -11.01
CA GLY A 200 -6.85 -26.10 -10.50
C GLY A 200 -6.36 -26.18 -9.04
N LYS A 201 -6.21 -27.40 -8.48
CA LYS A 201 -5.71 -27.62 -7.10
C LYS A 201 -4.32 -26.99 -6.87
N SER A 202 -3.37 -27.27 -7.76
CA SER A 202 -2.01 -26.70 -7.66
C SER A 202 -2.03 -25.18 -7.75
N ARG A 203 -2.88 -24.62 -8.61
CA ARG A 203 -3.04 -23.17 -8.74
C ARG A 203 -3.63 -22.53 -7.47
N LEU A 204 -4.63 -23.19 -6.87
CA LEU A 204 -5.21 -22.78 -5.60
C LEU A 204 -4.18 -22.83 -4.47
N ALA A 205 -3.36 -23.89 -4.42
CA ALA A 205 -2.30 -24.03 -3.43
C ALA A 205 -1.22 -22.93 -3.58
N VAL A 206 -0.79 -22.62 -4.80
CA VAL A 206 0.18 -21.56 -5.07
C VAL A 206 -0.40 -20.19 -4.70
N GLN A 207 -1.68 -19.93 -5.03
CA GLN A 207 -2.35 -18.68 -4.66
C GLN A 207 -2.43 -18.54 -3.14
N LEU A 208 -2.84 -19.60 -2.43
CA LEU A 208 -2.92 -19.62 -0.97
C LEU A 208 -1.54 -19.40 -0.33
N ALA A 209 -0.49 -20.05 -0.86
CA ALA A 209 0.88 -19.85 -0.38
C ALA A 209 1.35 -18.40 -0.60
N ALA A 210 1.06 -17.82 -1.77
CA ALA A 210 1.36 -16.41 -2.03
C ALA A 210 0.62 -15.47 -1.06
N ASP A 211 -0.65 -15.76 -0.77
CA ASP A 211 -1.45 -14.99 0.20
C ASP A 211 -0.92 -15.08 1.64
N LEU A 212 -0.28 -16.19 2.01
CA LEU A 212 0.32 -16.40 3.33
C LEU A 212 1.70 -15.76 3.49
N LEU A 213 2.44 -15.53 2.38
CA LEU A 213 3.70 -14.79 2.41
C LEU A 213 3.51 -13.32 2.81
N ASP A 214 2.32 -12.79 2.59
CA ASP A 214 1.95 -11.40 2.85
C ASP A 214 1.29 -11.18 4.24
N ALA A 215 1.07 -12.23 5.00
CA ALA A 215 0.39 -12.20 6.31
C ALA A 215 1.37 -12.11 7.47
#